data_ac88281d218308523ada5555b326d699
#
_entry.id   ac88281d218308523ada5555b326d699
#
_cell.length_a   1.000
_cell.length_b   1.000
_cell.length_c   1.000
_cell.angle_alpha   90.00
_cell.angle_beta   90.00
_cell.angle_gamma   90.00
#
_symmetry.space_group_name_H-M   'P 1'
#
loop_
_entity.id
_entity.type
_entity.pdbx_description
1 polymer ?
#
loop_
_entity_poly.entity_id
_entity_poly.type
_entity_poly.pdbx_seq_one_letter_code
_entity_poly.pdbx_strand_id
1 'polypeptide(L)'
;MLINLVKCKSKATFLLILVVPIYLCLSQVSGYAKNHTIAKGETLGIIARKYGLTISEIARHNGINNPNRVKVGQKINIPEKSVSISYTVKRGDTLSSIAKKHQTTPYNISKINNISDPRKLKPGQKLKITKGHSSKITKPKASNIPRDTLTKIDRPRVRRGRWKHIVVHHSGDNTNSLQGMEHYHRRVRRMENGLAYHFVIGNGVNTVDGKIYTGSRWSRQIRGGHVASTALNDIAIGICLVGNFDKRTPTAKQRSSLKALVYRLRQRTGIPLREVRTHRNINPKPTACPGRLLNLKGILN
;
A
#
# COMPACT_ATOMS: atom_id res chain seq x y z
N MET A 1 -59.31 -2.82 -56.26
CA MET A 1 -60.65 -2.44 -55.76
C MET A 1 -60.48 -1.29 -54.79
N LEU A 2 -60.56 -0.09 -55.36
CA LEU A 2 -61.45 1.02 -54.99
C LEU A 2 -61.29 1.49 -53.52
N ILE A 3 -60.55 2.60 -53.32
CA ILE A 3 -61.04 4.01 -53.20
C ILE A 3 -61.65 4.28 -51.81
N ASN A 4 -61.05 5.18 -51.04
CA ASN A 4 -61.58 6.55 -50.97
C ASN A 4 -60.64 7.53 -50.22
N LEU A 5 -60.42 8.65 -50.91
CA LEU A 5 -59.83 9.88 -50.37
C LEU A 5 -60.90 10.61 -49.52
N VAL A 6 -60.47 11.15 -48.39
CA VAL A 6 -61.13 12.30 -47.78
C VAL A 6 -60.06 13.37 -47.52
N LYS A 7 -60.23 14.46 -48.31
CA LYS A 7 -59.54 15.75 -48.10
C LYS A 7 -60.12 16.43 -46.85
N CYS A 8 -59.32 16.87 -45.95
CA CYS A 8 -59.66 17.95 -45.04
C CYS A 8 -58.55 19.00 -45.03
N LYS A 9 -58.91 20.17 -45.55
CA LYS A 9 -58.11 21.39 -45.51
C LYS A 9 -58.25 22.01 -44.14
N SER A 10 -57.14 22.26 -43.47
CA SER A 10 -57.05 23.26 -42.41
C SER A 10 -55.67 23.89 -42.43
N LYS A 11 -55.66 25.21 -42.59
CA LYS A 11 -54.48 26.07 -42.50
C LYS A 11 -54.05 26.12 -41.05
N ALA A 12 -52.83 25.70 -40.77
CA ALA A 12 -52.17 26.00 -39.50
C ALA A 12 -50.72 26.38 -39.77
N THR A 13 -50.39 27.54 -39.32
CA THR A 13 -49.13 28.29 -39.37
C THR A 13 -47.96 27.46 -38.90
N PHE A 14 -46.96 27.27 -39.74
CA PHE A 14 -45.69 26.65 -39.36
C PHE A 14 -44.87 27.62 -38.51
N LEU A 15 -44.87 27.41 -37.21
CA LEU A 15 -43.89 28.02 -36.32
C LEU A 15 -42.62 27.12 -36.32
N LEU A 16 -41.61 27.58 -37.04
CA LEU A 16 -40.33 26.91 -37.16
C LEU A 16 -39.56 27.09 -35.82
N ILE A 17 -39.73 26.13 -34.88
CA ILE A 17 -38.89 26.08 -33.70
C ILE A 17 -37.57 25.46 -34.12
N LEU A 18 -36.56 26.31 -34.28
CA LEU A 18 -35.15 25.91 -34.40
C LEU A 18 -34.72 25.25 -33.07
N VAL A 19 -34.86 23.93 -33.03
CA VAL A 19 -34.20 23.15 -31.98
C VAL A 19 -32.71 23.08 -32.35
N VAL A 20 -31.94 24.02 -31.80
CA VAL A 20 -30.46 23.91 -31.79
C VAL A 20 -30.12 22.74 -30.87
N PRO A 21 -29.53 21.65 -31.38
CA PRO A 21 -29.03 20.63 -30.49
C PRO A 21 -27.86 21.25 -29.72
N ILE A 22 -28.08 21.54 -28.45
CA ILE A 22 -26.98 21.79 -27.50
C ILE A 22 -26.21 20.47 -27.46
N TYR A 23 -25.20 20.34 -28.29
CA TYR A 23 -24.13 19.38 -28.10
C TYR A 23 -23.45 19.79 -26.82
N LEU A 24 -23.94 19.21 -25.72
CA LEU A 24 -23.19 19.19 -24.46
C LEU A 24 -21.90 18.42 -24.76
N CYS A 25 -20.86 19.18 -25.10
CA CYS A 25 -19.50 18.65 -25.19
C CYS A 25 -19.12 18.19 -23.80
N LEU A 26 -19.55 16.98 -23.44
CA LEU A 26 -18.95 16.20 -22.36
C LEU A 26 -17.52 15.94 -22.81
N SER A 27 -16.65 16.94 -22.61
CA SER A 27 -15.23 16.69 -22.57
C SER A 27 -15.02 15.65 -21.47
N GLN A 28 -14.98 14.39 -21.88
CA GLN A 28 -14.43 13.31 -21.09
C GLN A 28 -13.01 13.75 -20.76
N VAL A 29 -12.83 14.31 -19.57
CA VAL A 29 -11.52 14.51 -18.99
C VAL A 29 -10.99 13.11 -18.66
N SER A 30 -10.53 12.45 -19.70
CA SER A 30 -9.73 11.24 -19.57
C SER A 30 -8.44 11.67 -18.87
N GLY A 31 -8.37 11.39 -17.57
CA GLY A 31 -7.18 11.67 -16.75
C GLY A 31 -6.01 10.81 -17.21
N TYR A 32 -5.33 11.22 -18.26
CA TYR A 32 -4.04 10.64 -18.61
C TYR A 32 -2.98 11.20 -17.68
N ALA A 33 -2.38 10.34 -16.87
CA ALA A 33 -1.16 10.66 -16.18
C ALA A 33 -0.15 11.19 -17.21
N LYS A 34 0.24 12.47 -17.08
CA LYS A 34 1.14 13.12 -18.03
C LYS A 34 2.55 12.59 -17.81
N ASN A 35 3.10 11.90 -18.79
CA ASN A 35 4.48 11.47 -18.77
C ASN A 35 5.42 12.65 -19.05
N HIS A 36 6.50 12.76 -18.29
CA HIS A 36 7.56 13.74 -18.48
C HIS A 36 8.91 13.01 -18.59
N THR A 37 9.67 13.32 -19.64
CA THR A 37 11.05 12.83 -19.79
C THR A 37 11.98 13.92 -19.31
N ILE A 38 12.85 13.62 -18.34
CA ILE A 38 13.76 14.59 -17.74
C ILE A 38 14.80 15.03 -18.76
N ALA A 39 14.83 16.32 -19.05
CA ALA A 39 15.80 16.95 -19.96
C ALA A 39 17.12 17.27 -19.25
N LYS A 40 18.17 17.58 -20.03
CA LYS A 40 19.46 18.04 -19.51
C LYS A 40 19.27 19.33 -18.68
N GLY A 41 19.76 19.33 -17.45
CA GLY A 41 19.61 20.45 -16.52
C GLY A 41 18.29 20.50 -15.73
N GLU A 42 17.31 19.62 -16.02
CA GLU A 42 16.09 19.55 -15.21
C GLU A 42 16.30 18.79 -13.90
N THR A 43 15.78 19.36 -12.82
CA THR A 43 15.70 18.73 -11.50
C THR A 43 14.24 18.47 -11.14
N LEU A 44 13.98 17.57 -10.19
CA LEU A 44 12.62 17.39 -9.69
C LEU A 44 12.01 18.68 -9.12
N GLY A 45 12.84 19.61 -8.65
CA GLY A 45 12.37 20.93 -8.18
C GLY A 45 11.86 21.81 -9.32
N ILE A 46 12.54 21.84 -10.48
CA ILE A 46 12.10 22.55 -11.68
C ILE A 46 10.80 21.93 -12.20
N ILE A 47 10.77 20.61 -12.30
CA ILE A 47 9.60 19.87 -12.78
C ILE A 47 8.40 20.07 -11.84
N ALA A 48 8.62 20.04 -10.53
CA ALA A 48 7.58 20.28 -9.53
C ALA A 48 6.96 21.66 -9.70
N ARG A 49 7.76 22.71 -9.87
CA ARG A 49 7.28 24.09 -10.14
C ARG A 49 6.50 24.16 -11.44
N LYS A 50 7.01 23.55 -12.52
CA LYS A 50 6.35 23.51 -13.84
C LYS A 50 4.94 22.95 -13.80
N TYR A 51 4.71 21.92 -12.95
CA TYR A 51 3.41 21.25 -12.83
C TYR A 51 2.61 21.68 -11.59
N GLY A 52 3.07 22.66 -10.82
CA GLY A 52 2.39 23.15 -9.61
C GLY A 52 2.27 22.08 -8.53
N LEU A 53 3.28 21.22 -8.41
CA LEU A 53 3.39 20.12 -7.46
C LEU A 53 4.58 20.33 -6.53
N THR A 54 4.65 19.55 -5.47
CA THR A 54 5.85 19.47 -4.63
C THR A 54 6.80 18.37 -5.11
N ILE A 55 8.09 18.52 -4.81
CA ILE A 55 9.10 17.49 -5.07
C ILE A 55 8.68 16.15 -4.46
N SER A 56 8.13 16.20 -3.24
CA SER A 56 7.69 15.02 -2.51
C SER A 56 6.50 14.30 -3.17
N GLU A 57 5.60 15.03 -3.82
CA GLU A 57 4.47 14.43 -4.57
C GLU A 57 4.98 13.68 -5.78
N ILE A 58 5.85 14.30 -6.59
CA ILE A 58 6.43 13.64 -7.77
C ILE A 58 7.31 12.46 -7.37
N ALA A 59 8.20 12.63 -6.39
CA ALA A 59 9.10 11.58 -5.94
C ALA A 59 8.34 10.36 -5.41
N ARG A 60 7.33 10.59 -4.57
CA ARG A 60 6.49 9.53 -4.03
C ARG A 60 5.70 8.80 -5.12
N HIS A 61 5.14 9.54 -6.08
CA HIS A 61 4.33 8.96 -7.16
C HIS A 61 5.17 8.05 -8.07
N ASN A 62 6.45 8.36 -8.22
CA ASN A 62 7.38 7.63 -9.07
C ASN A 62 8.33 6.67 -8.32
N GLY A 63 8.17 6.51 -7.00
CA GLY A 63 9.06 5.66 -6.21
C GLY A 63 10.52 6.17 -6.15
N ILE A 64 10.73 7.48 -6.32
CA ILE A 64 12.06 8.10 -6.30
C ILE A 64 12.47 8.34 -4.85
N ASN A 65 13.41 7.54 -4.37
CA ASN A 65 13.90 7.62 -2.98
C ASN A 65 14.83 8.82 -2.75
N ASN A 66 15.58 9.25 -3.77
CA ASN A 66 16.45 10.42 -3.68
C ASN A 66 16.12 11.40 -4.82
N PRO A 67 15.42 12.51 -4.50
CA PRO A 67 15.03 13.53 -5.48
C PRO A 67 16.20 14.19 -6.23
N ASN A 68 17.40 14.15 -5.64
CA ASN A 68 18.61 14.74 -6.22
C ASN A 68 19.35 13.77 -7.17
N ARG A 69 18.85 12.53 -7.34
CA ARG A 69 19.48 11.50 -8.17
C ARG A 69 18.61 11.07 -9.36
N VAL A 70 17.93 12.01 -9.98
CA VAL A 70 17.21 11.76 -11.23
C VAL A 70 18.18 11.89 -12.42
N LYS A 71 17.92 11.14 -13.49
CA LYS A 71 18.80 11.07 -14.66
C LYS A 71 18.13 11.70 -15.88
N VAL A 72 18.93 12.34 -16.75
CA VAL A 72 18.47 12.77 -18.08
C VAL A 72 17.94 11.57 -18.85
N GLY A 73 16.82 11.76 -19.54
CA GLY A 73 16.10 10.69 -20.25
C GLY A 73 15.21 9.82 -19.36
N GLN A 74 15.25 9.98 -18.02
CA GLN A 74 14.37 9.25 -17.12
C GLN A 74 12.92 9.68 -17.34
N LYS A 75 12.03 8.71 -17.61
CA LYS A 75 10.58 8.96 -17.70
C LYS A 75 9.96 8.94 -16.31
N ILE A 76 9.23 9.99 -15.99
CA ILE A 76 8.46 10.11 -14.74
C ILE A 76 7.00 10.42 -15.04
N ASN A 77 6.12 9.87 -14.22
CA ASN A 77 4.69 10.15 -14.28
C ASN A 77 4.37 11.36 -13.41
N ILE A 78 3.76 12.37 -14.00
CA ILE A 78 3.36 13.59 -13.28
C ILE A 78 1.97 13.34 -12.68
N PRO A 79 1.83 13.31 -11.34
CA PRO A 79 0.53 13.18 -10.73
C PRO A 79 -0.32 14.44 -11.01
N GLU A 80 -1.61 14.25 -11.19
CA GLU A 80 -2.50 15.40 -11.30
C GLU A 80 -2.51 16.20 -9.99
N LYS A 81 -2.69 17.52 -10.10
CA LYS A 81 -2.76 18.41 -8.94
C LYS A 81 -3.96 18.05 -8.07
N SER A 82 -3.74 17.71 -6.83
CA SER A 82 -4.82 17.41 -5.89
C SER A 82 -5.61 18.68 -5.56
N VAL A 83 -6.91 18.69 -5.92
CA VAL A 83 -7.82 19.76 -5.50
C VAL A 83 -8.18 19.53 -4.03
N SER A 84 -7.82 20.47 -3.16
CA SER A 84 -8.25 20.44 -1.75
C SER A 84 -9.56 21.18 -1.59
N ILE A 85 -10.52 20.56 -0.89
CA ILE A 85 -11.79 21.15 -0.49
C ILE A 85 -11.81 21.31 1.03
N SER A 86 -12.51 22.35 1.50
CA SER A 86 -12.81 22.49 2.92
C SER A 86 -14.10 21.73 3.25
N TYR A 87 -14.06 20.93 4.30
CA TYR A 87 -15.22 20.17 4.79
C TYR A 87 -15.45 20.46 6.25
N THR A 88 -16.68 20.81 6.62
CA THR A 88 -17.07 20.99 8.04
C THR A 88 -17.65 19.68 8.56
N VAL A 89 -17.06 19.16 9.62
CA VAL A 89 -17.48 17.91 10.30
C VAL A 89 -18.91 18.08 10.82
N LYS A 90 -19.78 17.13 10.51
CA LYS A 90 -21.16 17.07 10.99
C LYS A 90 -21.27 16.12 12.18
N ARG A 91 -22.34 16.26 12.97
CA ARG A 91 -22.65 15.32 14.05
C ARG A 91 -22.80 13.89 13.49
N GLY A 92 -22.12 12.94 14.10
CA GLY A 92 -22.07 11.53 13.64
C GLY A 92 -21.00 11.23 12.57
N ASP A 93 -20.28 12.24 12.08
CA ASP A 93 -19.17 12.00 11.18
C ASP A 93 -18.01 11.28 11.85
N THR A 94 -17.39 10.40 11.10
CA THR A 94 -16.10 9.80 11.41
C THR A 94 -15.13 10.07 10.26
N LEU A 95 -13.82 10.04 10.52
CA LEU A 95 -12.85 10.17 9.43
C LEU A 95 -13.07 9.12 8.33
N SER A 96 -13.58 7.94 8.69
CA SER A 96 -13.89 6.88 7.73
C SER A 96 -15.10 7.20 6.86
N SER A 97 -16.18 7.75 7.43
CA SER A 97 -17.37 8.16 6.66
C SER A 97 -17.06 9.33 5.73
N ILE A 98 -16.33 10.33 6.24
CA ILE A 98 -15.87 11.50 5.45
C ILE A 98 -14.92 11.04 4.32
N ALA A 99 -13.98 10.15 4.62
CA ALA A 99 -13.05 9.62 3.61
C ALA A 99 -13.75 8.87 2.49
N LYS A 100 -14.75 8.04 2.83
CA LYS A 100 -15.58 7.32 1.86
C LYS A 100 -16.35 8.30 0.96
N LYS A 101 -16.99 9.33 1.55
CA LYS A 101 -17.75 10.36 0.83
C LYS A 101 -16.89 11.15 -0.17
N HIS A 102 -15.64 11.44 0.21
CA HIS A 102 -14.72 12.26 -0.58
C HIS A 102 -13.67 11.44 -1.34
N GLN A 103 -13.87 10.12 -1.47
CA GLN A 103 -13.00 9.21 -2.22
C GLN A 103 -11.52 9.33 -1.83
N THR A 104 -11.26 9.49 -0.54
CA THR A 104 -9.93 9.58 0.05
C THR A 104 -9.75 8.53 1.16
N THR A 105 -8.69 8.63 1.96
CA THR A 105 -8.47 7.73 3.10
C THR A 105 -8.51 8.47 4.42
N PRO A 106 -8.95 7.83 5.54
CA PRO A 106 -8.88 8.42 6.87
C PRO A 106 -7.48 8.89 7.22
N TYR A 107 -6.47 8.16 6.78
CA TYR A 107 -5.05 8.50 6.95
C TYR A 107 -4.69 9.82 6.27
N ASN A 108 -5.12 10.02 5.01
CA ASN A 108 -4.84 11.26 4.29
C ASN A 108 -5.50 12.46 4.97
N ILE A 109 -6.75 12.31 5.40
CA ILE A 109 -7.45 13.38 6.14
C ILE A 109 -6.71 13.68 7.44
N SER A 110 -6.35 12.66 8.24
CA SER A 110 -5.62 12.84 9.49
C SER A 110 -4.29 13.55 9.28
N LYS A 111 -3.53 13.12 8.27
CA LYS A 111 -2.19 13.65 7.99
C LYS A 111 -2.22 15.12 7.58
N ILE A 112 -3.16 15.51 6.69
CA ILE A 112 -3.25 16.87 6.16
C ILE A 112 -3.74 17.85 7.24
N ASN A 113 -4.55 17.35 8.19
CA ASN A 113 -5.14 18.15 9.26
C ASN A 113 -4.46 17.96 10.62
N ASN A 114 -3.32 17.28 10.67
CA ASN A 114 -2.56 16.98 11.90
C ASN A 114 -3.41 16.33 13.00
N ILE A 115 -4.38 15.46 12.63
CA ILE A 115 -5.23 14.77 13.59
C ILE A 115 -4.48 13.54 14.12
N SER A 116 -4.03 13.61 15.35
CA SER A 116 -3.33 12.51 16.03
C SER A 116 -4.28 11.42 16.53
N ASP A 117 -5.46 11.79 16.99
CA ASP A 117 -6.50 10.84 17.46
C ASP A 117 -7.81 11.05 16.68
N PRO A 118 -8.16 10.11 15.79
CA PRO A 118 -9.41 10.18 15.01
C PRO A 118 -10.70 10.20 15.86
N ARG A 119 -10.63 9.78 17.12
CA ARG A 119 -11.79 9.77 18.04
C ARG A 119 -12.11 11.14 18.60
N LYS A 120 -11.18 12.08 18.48
CA LYS A 120 -11.32 13.48 18.94
C LYS A 120 -11.87 14.42 17.86
N LEU A 121 -12.50 13.88 16.82
CA LEU A 121 -13.14 14.67 15.77
C LEU A 121 -14.37 15.38 16.35
N LYS A 122 -14.46 16.71 16.18
CA LYS A 122 -15.55 17.51 16.74
C LYS A 122 -16.50 18.00 15.64
N PRO A 123 -17.83 17.97 15.82
CA PRO A 123 -18.75 18.67 14.94
C PRO A 123 -18.37 20.16 14.84
N GLY A 124 -18.48 20.74 13.63
CA GLY A 124 -18.04 22.10 13.35
C GLY A 124 -16.56 22.24 12.98
N GLN A 125 -15.73 21.23 13.23
CA GLN A 125 -14.32 21.25 12.87
C GLN A 125 -14.14 21.34 11.34
N LYS A 126 -13.36 22.31 10.85
CA LYS A 126 -13.01 22.41 9.42
C LYS A 126 -11.84 21.50 9.09
N LEU A 127 -12.03 20.65 8.09
CA LEU A 127 -11.02 19.73 7.59
C LEU A 127 -10.63 20.10 6.16
N LYS A 128 -9.34 20.16 5.89
CA LYS A 128 -8.80 20.11 4.52
C LYS A 128 -8.92 18.69 4.00
N ILE A 129 -9.70 18.50 2.96
CA ILE A 129 -9.81 17.21 2.28
C ILE A 129 -9.23 17.43 0.88
N THR A 130 -8.11 16.81 0.59
CA THR A 130 -7.74 16.64 -0.80
C THR A 130 -8.70 15.60 -1.37
N LYS A 131 -9.53 15.99 -2.38
CA LYS A 131 -10.12 14.98 -3.24
C LYS A 131 -8.97 14.09 -3.66
N GLY A 132 -8.93 12.91 -3.08
CA GLY A 132 -7.97 11.96 -3.54
C GLY A 132 -8.19 11.88 -5.03
N HIS A 133 -7.16 12.10 -5.84
CA HIS A 133 -7.02 11.11 -6.83
C HIS A 133 -7.22 9.82 -6.03
N SER A 134 -8.32 9.17 -6.27
CA SER A 134 -8.29 7.75 -6.32
C SER A 134 -7.20 7.46 -7.39
N SER A 135 -5.89 7.69 -7.08
CA SER A 135 -5.05 6.56 -7.28
C SER A 135 -5.91 5.52 -6.61
N LYS A 136 -6.73 4.77 -7.40
CA LYS A 136 -7.07 3.43 -7.01
C LYS A 136 -5.85 3.10 -6.20
N ILE A 137 -5.96 3.15 -4.83
CA ILE A 137 -5.10 2.29 -4.07
C ILE A 137 -5.43 1.03 -4.82
N THR A 138 -4.65 0.80 -5.85
CA THR A 138 -4.64 -0.48 -6.49
C THR A 138 -4.23 -1.23 -5.28
N LYS A 139 -5.26 -1.81 -4.62
CA LYS A 139 -5.13 -2.78 -3.53
C LYS A 139 -3.87 -3.43 -3.95
N PRO A 140 -2.70 -3.28 -3.24
CA PRO A 140 -1.45 -3.79 -3.77
C PRO A 140 -1.90 -5.11 -4.25
N LYS A 141 -1.94 -5.25 -5.59
CA LYS A 141 -2.79 -6.23 -6.22
C LYS A 141 -2.44 -7.47 -5.46
N ALA A 142 -3.36 -8.09 -4.67
CA ALA A 142 -3.11 -9.38 -4.04
C ALA A 142 -2.55 -10.35 -5.09
N SER A 143 -2.59 -9.94 -6.33
CA SER A 143 -1.99 -10.42 -7.55
C SER A 143 -0.46 -10.48 -7.58
N ASN A 144 0.28 -9.86 -6.67
CA ASN A 144 1.74 -10.06 -6.58
C ASN A 144 2.12 -11.24 -5.67
N ILE A 145 1.15 -11.82 -4.96
CA ILE A 145 1.34 -13.09 -4.23
C ILE A 145 0.74 -14.19 -5.10
N PRO A 146 1.52 -15.19 -5.51
CA PRO A 146 1.02 -16.34 -6.26
C PRO A 146 -0.20 -16.97 -5.56
N ARG A 147 -1.16 -17.46 -6.34
CA ARG A 147 -2.46 -17.94 -5.82
C ARG A 147 -2.32 -19.07 -4.79
N ASP A 148 -1.40 -20.00 -5.02
CA ASP A 148 -1.07 -21.07 -4.08
C ASP A 148 -0.56 -20.54 -2.72
N THR A 149 0.32 -19.55 -2.78
CA THR A 149 0.86 -18.87 -1.59
C THR A 149 -0.23 -18.07 -0.87
N LEU A 150 -1.07 -17.36 -1.63
CA LEU A 150 -2.21 -16.61 -1.06
C LEU A 150 -3.17 -17.54 -0.35
N THR A 151 -3.48 -18.71 -0.94
CA THR A 151 -4.29 -19.76 -0.32
C THR A 151 -3.69 -20.22 1.01
N LYS A 152 -2.37 -20.44 1.08
CA LYS A 152 -1.67 -20.83 2.32
C LYS A 152 -1.73 -19.72 3.39
N ILE A 153 -1.67 -18.46 2.98
CA ILE A 153 -1.83 -17.31 3.89
C ILE A 153 -3.27 -17.22 4.40
N ASP A 154 -4.25 -17.50 3.56
CA ASP A 154 -5.66 -17.28 3.85
C ASP A 154 -6.36 -18.45 4.52
N ARG A 155 -5.88 -19.68 4.33
CA ARG A 155 -6.48 -20.91 4.85
C ARG A 155 -6.65 -20.94 6.37
N PRO A 156 -5.64 -20.53 7.20
CA PRO A 156 -5.79 -20.64 8.65
C PRO A 156 -6.86 -19.69 9.17
N ARG A 157 -7.73 -20.18 10.09
CA ARG A 157 -8.69 -19.33 10.80
C ARG A 157 -7.95 -18.46 11.81
N VAL A 158 -7.91 -17.15 11.56
CA VAL A 158 -7.27 -16.19 12.46
C VAL A 158 -8.29 -15.73 13.50
N ARG A 159 -8.04 -16.01 14.79
CA ARG A 159 -8.86 -15.50 15.89
C ARG A 159 -8.66 -13.99 16.01
N ARG A 160 -9.77 -13.24 16.09
CA ARG A 160 -9.71 -11.77 16.25
C ARG A 160 -8.92 -11.39 17.50
N GLY A 161 -8.01 -10.42 17.35
CA GLY A 161 -7.18 -9.93 18.45
C GLY A 161 -6.02 -10.85 18.88
N ARG A 162 -5.87 -12.03 18.27
CA ARG A 162 -4.76 -12.96 18.53
C ARG A 162 -3.41 -12.31 18.25
N TRP A 163 -3.28 -11.65 17.12
CA TRP A 163 -2.05 -11.04 16.67
C TRP A 163 -2.10 -9.52 16.86
N LYS A 164 -1.09 -8.96 17.51
CA LYS A 164 -0.96 -7.53 17.81
C LYS A 164 0.12 -6.85 16.99
N HIS A 165 1.16 -7.58 16.61
CA HIS A 165 2.34 -7.05 15.93
C HIS A 165 2.71 -7.90 14.70
N ILE A 166 3.35 -7.25 13.73
CA ILE A 166 4.13 -7.91 12.68
C ILE A 166 5.57 -7.46 12.86
N VAL A 167 6.50 -8.43 12.98
CA VAL A 167 7.91 -8.15 13.24
C VAL A 167 8.74 -8.62 12.06
N VAL A 168 9.52 -7.70 11.49
CA VAL A 168 10.36 -7.95 10.32
C VAL A 168 11.81 -8.19 10.77
N HIS A 169 12.37 -9.27 10.26
CA HIS A 169 13.73 -9.76 10.54
C HIS A 169 14.53 -9.93 9.25
N HIS A 170 15.84 -10.11 9.41
CA HIS A 170 16.70 -10.73 8.42
C HIS A 170 17.30 -12.03 8.96
N SER A 171 17.79 -12.89 8.06
CA SER A 171 18.47 -14.12 8.46
C SER A 171 19.92 -13.87 8.91
N GLY A 172 20.49 -12.69 8.63
CA GLY A 172 21.89 -12.34 8.92
C GLY A 172 22.89 -12.92 7.92
N ASP A 173 22.45 -13.82 7.04
CA ASP A 173 23.26 -14.46 6.02
C ASP A 173 22.50 -14.54 4.68
N ASN A 174 23.23 -14.37 3.56
CA ASN A 174 22.68 -14.43 2.21
C ASN A 174 22.50 -15.84 1.67
N THR A 175 23.18 -16.83 2.24
CA THR A 175 23.19 -18.22 1.77
C THR A 175 22.18 -19.12 2.47
N ASN A 176 21.42 -18.57 3.42
CA ASN A 176 20.43 -19.35 4.15
C ASN A 176 19.37 -19.98 3.22
N SER A 177 19.15 -21.26 3.37
CA SER A 177 18.02 -22.01 2.81
C SER A 177 16.93 -22.20 3.86
N LEU A 178 15.71 -22.55 3.43
CA LEU A 178 14.63 -22.86 4.37
C LEU A 178 14.97 -24.08 5.23
N GLN A 179 15.56 -25.12 4.62
CA GLN A 179 15.97 -26.33 5.32
C GLN A 179 17.08 -26.02 6.34
N GLY A 180 18.07 -25.20 5.95
CA GLY A 180 19.14 -24.76 6.86
C GLY A 180 18.59 -23.96 8.04
N MET A 181 17.66 -23.04 7.80
CA MET A 181 17.03 -22.29 8.87
C MET A 181 16.17 -23.17 9.79
N GLU A 182 15.42 -24.13 9.23
CA GLU A 182 14.62 -25.10 9.99
C GLU A 182 15.55 -25.99 10.85
N HIS A 183 16.62 -26.52 10.24
CA HIS A 183 17.61 -27.34 10.94
C HIS A 183 18.25 -26.55 12.11
N TYR A 184 18.71 -25.32 11.84
CA TYR A 184 19.32 -24.48 12.87
C TYR A 184 18.35 -24.24 14.05
N HIS A 185 17.13 -23.85 13.78
CA HIS A 185 16.15 -23.58 14.83
C HIS A 185 15.80 -24.85 15.61
N ARG A 186 15.63 -25.99 14.93
CA ARG A 186 15.25 -27.25 15.55
C ARG A 186 16.39 -27.92 16.29
N ARG A 187 17.55 -28.03 15.67
CA ARG A 187 18.68 -28.82 16.20
C ARG A 187 19.66 -28.00 17.05
N VAL A 188 20.00 -26.79 16.60
CA VAL A 188 20.97 -25.95 17.32
C VAL A 188 20.28 -25.13 18.41
N ARG A 189 19.17 -24.45 18.07
CA ARG A 189 18.39 -23.65 19.04
C ARG A 189 17.40 -24.49 19.85
N ARG A 190 17.25 -25.77 19.56
CA ARG A 190 16.38 -26.74 20.25
C ARG A 190 14.92 -26.24 20.35
N MET A 191 14.44 -25.57 19.32
CA MET A 191 13.06 -25.08 19.26
C MET A 191 12.11 -26.21 18.91
N GLU A 192 11.17 -26.54 19.80
CA GLU A 192 10.18 -27.59 19.63
C GLU A 192 9.43 -27.52 18.28
N ASN A 193 9.00 -26.33 17.90
CA ASN A 193 8.23 -26.09 16.68
C ASN A 193 9.07 -25.68 15.47
N GLY A 194 10.38 -25.95 15.45
CA GLY A 194 11.29 -25.71 14.34
C GLY A 194 11.42 -24.24 13.98
N LEU A 195 11.25 -23.90 12.69
CA LEU A 195 11.45 -22.55 12.15
C LEU A 195 10.80 -21.47 13.03
N ALA A 196 11.62 -20.51 13.50
CA ALA A 196 11.17 -19.46 14.46
C ALA A 196 10.10 -18.51 13.88
N TYR A 197 10.05 -18.36 12.57
CA TYR A 197 9.23 -17.37 11.86
C TYR A 197 7.92 -17.96 11.32
N HIS A 198 6.93 -17.09 11.14
CA HIS A 198 5.67 -17.43 10.48
C HIS A 198 5.79 -17.41 8.97
N PHE A 199 6.66 -16.55 8.45
CA PHE A 199 6.95 -16.40 7.02
C PHE A 199 8.43 -16.16 6.77
N VAL A 200 8.89 -16.62 5.61
CA VAL A 200 10.24 -16.33 5.09
C VAL A 200 10.09 -15.80 3.67
N ILE A 201 10.91 -14.81 3.30
CA ILE A 201 10.97 -14.24 1.94
C ILE A 201 12.36 -14.46 1.37
N GLY A 202 12.44 -15.22 0.28
CA GLY A 202 13.68 -15.62 -0.36
C GLY A 202 14.40 -14.48 -1.10
N ASN A 203 15.71 -14.66 -1.34
CA ASN A 203 16.61 -13.65 -1.93
C ASN A 203 17.23 -14.05 -3.28
N GLY A 204 16.92 -15.23 -3.81
CA GLY A 204 17.43 -15.71 -5.10
C GLY A 204 18.74 -16.52 -5.04
N VAL A 205 19.32 -16.75 -3.86
CA VAL A 205 20.54 -17.58 -3.72
C VAL A 205 20.16 -19.05 -3.49
N ASN A 206 19.79 -19.43 -2.27
CA ASN A 206 19.30 -20.79 -1.97
C ASN A 206 17.78 -20.81 -1.73
N THR A 207 17.12 -19.75 -2.10
CA THR A 207 15.66 -19.55 -2.03
C THR A 207 15.24 -18.71 -3.23
N VAL A 208 14.05 -18.93 -3.78
CA VAL A 208 13.57 -18.16 -4.93
C VAL A 208 13.36 -16.71 -4.53
N ASP A 209 13.91 -15.76 -5.30
CA ASP A 209 13.86 -14.33 -5.02
C ASP A 209 12.44 -13.79 -4.93
N GLY A 210 12.12 -13.20 -3.79
CA GLY A 210 10.80 -12.66 -3.48
C GLY A 210 9.74 -13.73 -3.18
N LYS A 211 10.01 -15.03 -3.28
CA LYS A 211 9.04 -16.06 -2.91
C LYS A 211 8.74 -16.03 -1.43
N ILE A 212 7.44 -16.00 -1.10
CA ILE A 212 6.94 -16.07 0.27
C ILE A 212 6.73 -17.53 0.65
N TYR A 213 7.40 -17.98 1.67
CA TYR A 213 7.26 -19.30 2.26
C TYR A 213 6.47 -19.18 3.56
N THR A 214 5.39 -19.96 3.66
CA THR A 214 4.54 -20.01 4.84
C THR A 214 5.05 -21.08 5.80
N GLY A 215 5.44 -20.69 7.00
CA GLY A 215 5.89 -21.59 8.05
C GLY A 215 4.73 -22.30 8.77
N SER A 216 5.06 -23.44 9.43
CA SER A 216 4.11 -24.22 10.22
C SER A 216 3.46 -23.39 11.35
N ARG A 217 4.16 -22.41 11.88
CA ARG A 217 3.64 -21.51 12.93
C ARG A 217 2.44 -20.70 12.46
N TRP A 218 2.43 -20.26 11.20
CA TRP A 218 1.29 -19.57 10.61
C TRP A 218 0.15 -20.54 10.34
N SER A 219 0.41 -21.69 9.71
CA SER A 219 -0.63 -22.66 9.37
C SER A 219 -1.35 -23.23 10.61
N ARG A 220 -0.62 -23.39 11.70
CA ARG A 220 -1.12 -23.89 13.00
C ARG A 220 -1.55 -22.77 13.96
N GLN A 221 -1.35 -21.48 13.60
CA GLN A 221 -1.64 -20.31 14.43
C GLN A 221 -0.99 -20.38 15.82
N ILE A 222 0.25 -20.84 15.90
CA ILE A 222 1.02 -20.96 17.14
C ILE A 222 2.04 -19.83 17.26
N ARG A 223 2.52 -19.59 18.49
CA ARG A 223 3.48 -18.54 18.84
C ARG A 223 4.75 -18.60 17.99
N GLY A 224 5.39 -17.44 17.78
CA GLY A 224 6.71 -17.33 17.19
C GLY A 224 7.81 -17.84 18.10
N GLY A 225 9.06 -17.72 17.62
CA GLY A 225 10.27 -17.94 18.39
C GLY A 225 11.36 -16.95 17.95
N HIS A 226 10.94 -15.76 17.50
CA HIS A 226 11.77 -14.83 16.74
C HIS A 226 12.16 -13.55 17.50
N VAL A 227 11.66 -13.37 18.74
CA VAL A 227 12.05 -12.29 19.66
C VAL A 227 12.43 -12.87 21.02
N ALA A 228 13.15 -12.09 21.84
CA ALA A 228 13.65 -12.56 23.14
C ALA A 228 12.54 -12.74 24.20
N SER A 229 11.36 -12.14 24.00
CA SER A 229 10.23 -12.22 24.93
C SER A 229 9.22 -13.27 24.49
N THR A 230 8.89 -14.20 25.38
CA THR A 230 7.84 -15.20 25.16
C THR A 230 6.48 -14.53 24.96
N ALA A 231 6.13 -13.55 25.79
CA ALA A 231 4.87 -12.82 25.68
C ALA A 231 4.74 -12.10 24.31
N LEU A 232 5.82 -11.52 23.77
CA LEU A 232 5.81 -10.95 22.43
C LEU A 232 5.69 -12.02 21.35
N ASN A 233 6.36 -13.17 21.51
CA ASN A 233 6.23 -14.29 20.56
C ASN A 233 4.80 -14.83 20.51
N ASP A 234 4.04 -14.73 21.58
CA ASP A 234 2.63 -15.16 21.63
C ASP A 234 1.73 -14.28 20.76
N ILE A 235 2.04 -13.01 20.60
CA ILE A 235 1.17 -12.03 19.93
C ILE A 235 1.77 -11.40 18.67
N ALA A 236 2.96 -11.81 18.26
CA ALA A 236 3.68 -11.24 17.12
C ALA A 236 3.86 -12.23 15.97
N ILE A 237 3.55 -11.79 14.76
CA ILE A 237 3.83 -12.51 13.52
C ILE A 237 5.25 -12.17 13.05
N GLY A 238 6.15 -13.15 12.99
CA GLY A 238 7.50 -12.96 12.49
C GLY A 238 7.61 -13.18 10.99
N ILE A 239 8.19 -12.24 10.27
CA ILE A 239 8.57 -12.32 8.85
C ILE A 239 10.09 -12.19 8.75
N CYS A 240 10.76 -13.18 8.20
CA CYS A 240 12.20 -13.16 7.96
C CYS A 240 12.50 -13.00 6.48
N LEU A 241 13.29 -12.00 6.11
CA LEU A 241 13.87 -11.89 4.77
C LEU A 241 15.24 -12.56 4.78
N VAL A 242 15.49 -13.47 3.84
CA VAL A 242 16.82 -14.07 3.67
C VAL A 242 17.79 -13.00 3.21
N GLY A 243 18.87 -12.79 3.95
CA GLY A 243 19.87 -11.79 3.61
C GLY A 243 20.59 -11.19 4.84
N ASN A 244 21.71 -10.53 4.57
CA ASN A 244 22.40 -9.69 5.54
C ASN A 244 22.24 -8.22 5.15
N PHE A 245 21.30 -7.52 5.80
CA PHE A 245 20.99 -6.13 5.46
C PHE A 245 21.82 -5.09 6.25
N ASP A 246 22.90 -5.50 6.84
CA ASP A 246 24.01 -4.60 7.18
C ASP A 246 24.97 -4.41 6.01
N LYS A 247 25.04 -5.39 5.08
CA LYS A 247 25.94 -5.41 3.93
C LYS A 247 25.28 -4.99 2.61
N ARG A 248 23.98 -5.33 2.40
CA ARG A 248 23.23 -5.00 1.17
C ARG A 248 21.75 -4.71 1.46
N THR A 249 21.08 -3.98 0.59
CA THR A 249 19.63 -3.77 0.68
C THR A 249 18.86 -5.02 0.25
N PRO A 250 17.62 -5.23 0.74
CA PRO A 250 16.74 -6.26 0.20
C PRO A 250 16.53 -6.10 -1.31
N THR A 251 16.37 -7.21 -2.03
CA THR A 251 16.08 -7.18 -3.46
C THR A 251 14.76 -6.45 -3.76
N ALA A 252 14.56 -6.00 -4.99
CA ALA A 252 13.30 -5.38 -5.39
C ALA A 252 12.10 -6.32 -5.20
N LYS A 253 12.29 -7.63 -5.51
CA LYS A 253 11.27 -8.65 -5.31
C LYS A 253 11.00 -8.91 -3.84
N GLN A 254 12.02 -8.96 -2.98
CA GLN A 254 11.83 -9.06 -1.52
C GLN A 254 11.02 -7.89 -0.97
N ARG A 255 11.33 -6.66 -1.37
CA ARG A 255 10.60 -5.46 -0.94
C ARG A 255 9.13 -5.50 -1.38
N SER A 256 8.87 -5.86 -2.64
CA SER A 256 7.52 -5.99 -3.17
C SER A 256 6.71 -7.06 -2.43
N SER A 257 7.32 -8.24 -2.19
CA SER A 257 6.69 -9.35 -1.48
C SER A 257 6.44 -9.02 -0.01
N LEU A 258 7.37 -8.33 0.66
CA LEU A 258 7.17 -7.88 2.04
C LEU A 258 5.98 -6.91 2.13
N LYS A 259 5.90 -5.93 1.22
CA LYS A 259 4.79 -4.98 1.17
C LYS A 259 3.45 -5.70 0.96
N ALA A 260 3.38 -6.62 0.00
CA ALA A 260 2.17 -7.38 -0.30
C ALA A 260 1.75 -8.30 0.87
N LEU A 261 2.71 -9.01 1.48
CA LEU A 261 2.46 -9.89 2.63
C LEU A 261 1.98 -9.11 3.85
N VAL A 262 2.66 -8.02 4.22
CA VAL A 262 2.26 -7.15 5.33
C VAL A 262 0.85 -6.60 5.11
N TYR A 263 0.55 -6.12 3.90
CA TYR A 263 -0.79 -5.65 3.55
C TYR A 263 -1.85 -6.74 3.76
N ARG A 264 -1.60 -7.97 3.25
CA ARG A 264 -2.54 -9.08 3.38
C ARG A 264 -2.73 -9.51 4.84
N LEU A 265 -1.66 -9.62 5.60
CA LEU A 265 -1.72 -9.97 7.02
C LEU A 265 -2.50 -8.94 7.82
N ARG A 266 -2.29 -7.65 7.57
CA ARG A 266 -3.05 -6.58 8.22
C ARG A 266 -4.54 -6.65 7.93
N GLN A 267 -4.93 -6.98 6.71
CA GLN A 267 -6.34 -7.19 6.36
C GLN A 267 -6.96 -8.35 7.16
N ARG A 268 -6.21 -9.42 7.37
CA ARG A 268 -6.69 -10.62 8.07
C ARG A 268 -6.72 -10.48 9.58
N THR A 269 -5.80 -9.72 10.15
CA THR A 269 -5.57 -9.63 11.60
C THR A 269 -6.08 -8.35 12.22
N GLY A 270 -6.30 -7.30 11.44
CA GLY A 270 -6.62 -5.95 11.93
C GLY A 270 -5.42 -5.19 12.49
N ILE A 271 -4.20 -5.71 12.39
CA ILE A 271 -2.98 -5.05 12.92
C ILE A 271 -2.79 -3.69 12.21
N PRO A 272 -2.73 -2.57 12.95
CA PRO A 272 -2.50 -1.26 12.36
C PRO A 272 -1.05 -1.13 11.85
N LEU A 273 -0.81 -0.25 10.88
CA LEU A 273 0.52 -0.10 10.27
C LEU A 273 1.60 0.27 11.30
N ARG A 274 1.28 1.07 12.31
CA ARG A 274 2.21 1.43 13.39
C ARG A 274 2.73 0.25 14.20
N GLU A 275 2.04 -0.89 14.17
CA GLU A 275 2.43 -2.13 14.85
C GLU A 275 3.18 -3.11 13.92
N VAL A 276 3.52 -2.67 12.72
CA VAL A 276 4.49 -3.35 11.85
C VAL A 276 5.87 -2.78 12.16
N ARG A 277 6.67 -3.55 12.86
CA ARG A 277 7.94 -3.12 13.45
C ARG A 277 9.12 -3.96 12.98
N THR A 278 10.32 -3.46 13.12
CA THR A 278 11.54 -4.27 12.98
C THR A 278 11.84 -4.97 14.28
N HIS A 279 12.62 -6.06 14.22
CA HIS A 279 13.10 -6.76 15.41
C HIS A 279 13.78 -5.79 16.40
N ARG A 280 14.67 -4.93 15.90
CA ARG A 280 15.35 -3.92 16.72
C ARG A 280 14.41 -3.01 17.50
N ASN A 281 13.25 -2.67 16.92
CA ASN A 281 12.35 -1.68 17.50
C ASN A 281 11.31 -2.26 18.47
N ILE A 282 11.26 -3.57 18.64
CA ILE A 282 10.29 -4.23 19.52
C ILE A 282 10.95 -5.19 20.52
N ASN A 283 12.16 -5.69 20.20
CA ASN A 283 12.84 -6.66 21.05
C ASN A 283 13.32 -6.02 22.36
N PRO A 284 13.09 -6.64 23.53
CA PRO A 284 13.55 -6.09 24.79
C PRO A 284 15.09 -6.14 24.96
N LYS A 285 15.77 -7.00 24.19
CA LYS A 285 17.23 -7.07 24.14
C LYS A 285 17.77 -6.39 22.89
N PRO A 286 18.87 -5.64 22.96
CA PRO A 286 19.52 -5.03 21.78
C PRO A 286 19.79 -6.05 20.68
N THR A 287 19.57 -5.67 19.43
CA THR A 287 19.84 -6.50 18.24
C THR A 287 20.13 -5.64 17.01
N ALA A 288 21.05 -6.08 16.16
CA ALA A 288 21.30 -5.47 14.86
C ALA A 288 20.22 -5.81 13.82
N CYS A 289 19.41 -6.87 14.07
CA CYS A 289 18.35 -7.32 13.15
C CYS A 289 17.23 -6.26 13.00
N PRO A 290 16.80 -5.96 11.80
CA PRO A 290 17.04 -6.63 10.51
C PRO A 290 18.18 -6.03 9.68
N GLY A 291 19.17 -5.36 10.28
CA GLY A 291 20.25 -4.67 9.59
C GLY A 291 19.91 -3.20 9.28
N ARG A 292 20.97 -2.38 9.13
CA ARG A 292 20.84 -0.91 8.94
C ARG A 292 20.29 -0.50 7.58
N LEU A 293 20.45 -1.34 6.56
CA LEU A 293 20.03 -1.05 5.18
C LEU A 293 18.59 -1.48 4.87
N LEU A 294 17.87 -2.11 5.83
CA LEU A 294 16.45 -2.39 5.68
C LEU A 294 15.63 -1.18 6.13
N ASN A 295 15.18 -0.38 5.18
CA ASN A 295 14.26 0.73 5.43
C ASN A 295 12.82 0.25 5.39
N LEU A 296 12.29 -0.26 6.51
CA LEU A 296 10.92 -0.78 6.59
C LEU A 296 9.87 0.28 6.25
N LYS A 297 10.03 1.50 6.74
CA LYS A 297 9.10 2.61 6.47
C LYS A 297 9.04 2.96 4.98
N GLY A 298 10.19 3.00 4.31
CA GLY A 298 10.26 3.25 2.86
C GLY A 298 9.69 2.10 2.02
N ILE A 299 9.71 0.85 2.52
CA ILE A 299 9.13 -0.30 1.83
C ILE A 299 7.60 -0.31 1.94
N LEU A 300 7.05 0.11 3.07
CA LEU A 300 5.61 -0.01 3.36
C LEU A 300 4.79 1.21 2.92
N ASN A 301 5.43 2.37 2.74
CA ASN A 301 4.82 3.56 2.14
C ASN A 301 4.81 3.46 0.62
#